data_b825f5a43d095e3d1124e485e0d973f4
#
_entry.id   b825f5a43d095e3d1124e485e0d973f4
#
_cell.length_a   1.000
_cell.length_b   1.000
_cell.length_c   1.000
_cell.angle_alpha   90.00
_cell.angle_beta   90.00
_cell.angle_gamma   90.00
#
_symmetry.space_group_name_H-M   'P 1'
#
loop_
_entity.id
_entity.type
_entity.pdbx_description
1 polymer ?
#
loop_
_entity_poly.entity_id
_entity_poly.type
_entity_poly.pdbx_seq_one_letter_code
_entity_poly.pdbx_strand_id
1 'polypeptide(L)'
;MEFHTFGDEDNKKVLLLHGMLCDWKKFRDLLKPLEESYYVIYPAMTGCYDGSADFVSFTDECAHIEDYVTENLDGKLDAVWGASQGATVLTELLARNRIKVQTEILDGVYLAHQGRLAASLGLRAFLKMQKNGGRISKVMQNVCKLMGLQNEDLAEFSLMYWGASASSMKANLIENYTYQINEAIRDSETKVHLWCGSREPYAMKSHKMLKKYLRNYTEKIWPDVGHGVMMYFHTDEYLDAIRAIVR
;
A
#
# COMPACT_ATOMS: atom_id res chain seq x y z
N MET A 1 -1.32 -14.71 -5.27
CA MET A 1 -0.24 -13.87 -4.68
C MET A 1 1.04 -14.70 -4.59
N GLU A 2 2.21 -14.14 -4.82
CA GLU A 2 3.51 -14.75 -4.53
C GLU A 2 4.18 -14.04 -3.36
N PHE A 3 4.97 -14.78 -2.56
CA PHE A 3 5.69 -14.21 -1.42
C PHE A 3 7.20 -14.37 -1.63
N HIS A 4 7.92 -13.29 -1.48
CA HIS A 4 9.37 -13.24 -1.62
C HIS A 4 10.00 -12.79 -0.31
N THR A 5 10.96 -13.58 0.21
CA THR A 5 11.55 -13.35 1.52
C THR A 5 13.03 -13.05 1.42
N PHE A 6 13.51 -12.14 2.25
CA PHE A 6 14.90 -11.68 2.28
C PHE A 6 15.31 -11.33 3.71
N GLY A 7 16.59 -11.42 4.00
CA GLY A 7 17.15 -11.18 5.33
C GLY A 7 17.27 -12.45 6.15
N ASP A 8 17.71 -12.32 7.39
CA ASP A 8 17.94 -13.44 8.31
C ASP A 8 16.61 -13.88 8.95
N GLU A 9 16.30 -15.18 8.87
CA GLU A 9 15.07 -15.75 9.41
C GLU A 9 14.94 -15.63 10.93
N ASP A 10 16.04 -15.44 11.65
CA ASP A 10 16.02 -15.23 13.10
C ASP A 10 15.63 -13.80 13.49
N ASN A 11 15.66 -12.87 12.54
CA ASN A 11 15.24 -11.49 12.74
C ASN A 11 13.70 -11.35 12.83
N LYS A 12 13.24 -10.17 13.28
CA LYS A 12 11.82 -9.80 13.30
C LYS A 12 11.20 -9.91 11.91
N LYS A 13 9.99 -10.49 11.85
CA LYS A 13 9.23 -10.73 10.63
C LYS A 13 8.43 -9.49 10.25
N VAL A 14 8.78 -8.90 9.12
CA VAL A 14 8.17 -7.66 8.61
C VAL A 14 7.59 -7.91 7.22
N LEU A 15 6.30 -7.68 7.05
CA LEU A 15 5.65 -7.77 5.75
C LEU A 15 5.49 -6.35 5.16
N LEU A 16 5.97 -6.15 3.94
CA LEU A 16 5.94 -4.87 3.22
C LEU A 16 5.04 -4.97 1.99
N LEU A 17 3.88 -4.31 2.03
CA LEU A 17 2.86 -4.41 0.98
C LEU A 17 2.85 -3.14 0.10
N HIS A 18 3.09 -3.34 -1.18
CA HIS A 18 3.21 -2.27 -2.17
C HIS A 18 1.87 -1.59 -2.54
N GLY A 19 1.96 -0.45 -3.22
CA GLY A 19 0.82 0.30 -3.72
C GLY A 19 0.13 -0.32 -4.94
N MET A 20 -0.87 0.37 -5.46
CA MET A 20 -1.70 -0.06 -6.58
C MET A 20 -0.89 -0.35 -7.84
N LEU A 21 -1.10 -1.54 -8.43
CA LEU A 21 -0.44 -1.98 -9.66
C LEU A 21 1.09 -1.83 -9.63
N CYS A 22 1.72 -1.87 -8.46
CA CYS A 22 3.15 -1.71 -8.32
C CYS A 22 3.89 -3.01 -8.63
N ASP A 23 5.04 -2.90 -9.29
CA ASP A 23 6.00 -3.98 -9.46
C ASP A 23 6.75 -4.19 -8.13
N TRP A 24 6.56 -5.34 -7.50
CA TRP A 24 7.15 -5.64 -6.20
C TRP A 24 8.69 -5.59 -6.21
N LYS A 25 9.35 -5.88 -7.35
CA LYS A 25 10.82 -5.84 -7.47
C LYS A 25 11.33 -4.40 -7.36
N LYS A 26 10.71 -3.48 -8.10
CA LYS A 26 11.05 -2.06 -8.04
C LYS A 26 10.72 -1.48 -6.65
N PHE A 27 9.63 -1.92 -6.05
CA PHE A 27 9.26 -1.53 -4.69
C PHE A 27 10.30 -2.04 -3.66
N ARG A 28 10.72 -3.30 -3.77
CA ARG A 28 11.78 -3.86 -2.94
C ARG A 28 13.07 -3.05 -3.04
N ASP A 29 13.47 -2.62 -4.25
CA ASP A 29 14.72 -1.86 -4.46
C ASP A 29 14.78 -0.59 -3.61
N LEU A 30 13.65 0.05 -3.31
CA LEU A 30 13.57 1.21 -2.41
C LEU A 30 13.75 0.84 -0.94
N LEU A 31 13.25 -0.32 -0.54
CA LEU A 31 13.16 -0.73 0.87
C LEU A 31 14.20 -1.80 1.25
N LYS A 32 15.02 -2.23 0.28
CA LYS A 32 16.05 -3.26 0.44
C LYS A 32 16.96 -3.08 1.68
N PRO A 33 17.36 -1.88 2.11
CA PRO A 33 18.19 -1.73 3.31
C PRO A 33 17.53 -2.22 4.61
N LEU A 34 16.21 -2.49 4.62
CA LEU A 34 15.54 -3.11 5.77
C LEU A 34 15.91 -4.60 5.92
N GLU A 35 16.31 -5.27 4.84
CA GLU A 35 16.71 -6.68 4.83
C GLU A 35 17.95 -6.97 5.67
N GLU A 36 18.75 -5.95 5.98
CA GLU A 36 19.92 -6.06 6.88
C GLU A 36 19.52 -6.23 8.36
N SER A 37 18.30 -5.80 8.73
CA SER A 37 17.85 -5.76 10.11
C SER A 37 16.64 -6.63 10.39
N TYR A 38 15.91 -7.03 9.34
CA TYR A 38 14.65 -7.77 9.44
C TYR A 38 14.60 -8.95 8.47
N TYR A 39 13.79 -9.94 8.82
CA TYR A 39 13.29 -10.91 7.85
C TYR A 39 12.11 -10.28 7.12
N VAL A 40 12.34 -9.82 5.91
CA VAL A 40 11.38 -9.03 5.14
C VAL A 40 10.63 -9.91 4.16
N ILE A 41 9.31 -9.79 4.17
CA ILE A 41 8.39 -10.49 3.29
C ILE A 41 7.77 -9.46 2.34
N TYR A 42 7.97 -9.66 1.04
CA TYR A 42 7.37 -8.84 -0.03
C TYR A 42 6.30 -9.66 -0.76
N PRO A 43 5.02 -9.48 -0.44
CA PRO A 43 3.95 -10.05 -1.25
C PRO A 43 3.89 -9.35 -2.61
N ALA A 44 3.98 -10.11 -3.69
CA ALA A 44 3.61 -9.65 -5.02
C ALA A 44 2.09 -9.79 -5.16
N MET A 45 1.35 -8.68 -5.04
CA MET A 45 -0.11 -8.73 -5.09
C MET A 45 -0.61 -9.29 -6.42
N THR A 46 -1.73 -9.98 -6.36
CA THR A 46 -2.37 -10.62 -7.52
C THR A 46 -2.64 -9.60 -8.63
N GLY A 47 -2.30 -9.97 -9.86
CA GLY A 47 -2.40 -9.08 -11.03
C GLY A 47 -1.24 -8.10 -11.22
N CYS A 48 -0.19 -8.15 -10.35
CA CYS A 48 0.93 -7.21 -10.37
C CYS A 48 2.29 -7.84 -10.77
N TYR A 49 2.31 -9.06 -11.33
CA TYR A 49 3.51 -9.74 -11.81
C TYR A 49 3.19 -10.68 -12.97
N ASP A 50 4.22 -11.10 -13.73
CA ASP A 50 4.06 -11.98 -14.89
C ASP A 50 3.59 -13.36 -14.47
N GLY A 51 2.55 -13.87 -15.14
CA GLY A 51 1.95 -15.16 -14.83
C GLY A 51 0.94 -15.14 -13.67
N SER A 52 0.71 -13.98 -13.05
CA SER A 52 -0.28 -13.83 -12.01
C SER A 52 -1.70 -14.10 -12.53
N ALA A 53 -2.54 -14.66 -11.67
CA ALA A 53 -3.99 -14.59 -11.84
C ALA A 53 -4.48 -13.13 -11.78
N ASP A 54 -5.71 -12.88 -12.25
CA ASP A 54 -6.32 -11.57 -12.13
C ASP A 54 -6.61 -11.21 -10.67
N PHE A 55 -6.43 -9.93 -10.32
CA PHE A 55 -6.84 -9.40 -9.02
C PHE A 55 -8.37 -9.52 -8.86
N VAL A 56 -8.81 -9.95 -7.69
CA VAL A 56 -10.23 -10.15 -7.36
C VAL A 56 -10.73 -9.10 -6.38
N SER A 57 -10.19 -9.06 -5.16
CA SER A 57 -10.63 -8.16 -4.09
C SER A 57 -9.56 -7.99 -3.01
N PHE A 58 -9.70 -6.98 -2.15
CA PHE A 58 -8.86 -6.83 -0.96
C PHE A 58 -9.05 -7.97 0.04
N THR A 59 -10.27 -8.47 0.16
CA THR A 59 -10.57 -9.64 1.00
C THR A 59 -9.81 -10.88 0.54
N ASP A 60 -9.67 -11.07 -0.77
CA ASP A 60 -8.91 -12.18 -1.37
C ASP A 60 -7.40 -12.02 -1.13
N GLU A 61 -6.87 -10.81 -1.31
CA GLU A 61 -5.46 -10.50 -0.99
C GLU A 61 -5.16 -10.75 0.50
N CYS A 62 -6.07 -10.35 1.40
CA CYS A 62 -5.94 -10.63 2.83
C CYS A 62 -5.94 -12.14 3.12
N ALA A 63 -6.80 -12.93 2.45
CA ALA A 63 -6.83 -14.37 2.64
C ALA A 63 -5.48 -15.01 2.27
N HIS A 64 -4.87 -14.62 1.15
CA HIS A 64 -3.53 -15.09 0.77
C HIS A 64 -2.47 -14.75 1.83
N ILE A 65 -2.51 -13.54 2.41
CA ILE A 65 -1.58 -13.12 3.47
C ILE A 65 -1.82 -13.95 4.73
N GLU A 66 -3.08 -14.12 5.13
CA GLU A 66 -3.46 -14.89 6.32
C GLU A 66 -3.01 -16.36 6.21
N ASP A 67 -3.23 -17.00 5.07
CA ASP A 67 -2.83 -18.36 4.80
C ASP A 67 -1.29 -18.50 4.87
N TYR A 68 -0.56 -17.62 4.15
CA TYR A 68 0.90 -17.64 4.16
C TYR A 68 1.48 -17.47 5.57
N VAL A 69 0.98 -16.49 6.33
CA VAL A 69 1.47 -16.19 7.69
C VAL A 69 1.14 -17.34 8.65
N THR A 70 -0.02 -17.95 8.49
CA THR A 70 -0.43 -19.10 9.31
C THR A 70 0.43 -20.33 9.04
N GLU A 71 0.70 -20.62 7.77
CA GLU A 71 1.44 -21.80 7.35
C GLU A 71 2.94 -21.71 7.61
N ASN A 72 3.52 -20.50 7.51
CA ASN A 72 4.99 -20.31 7.51
C ASN A 72 5.51 -19.56 8.75
N LEU A 73 4.67 -18.84 9.51
CA LEU A 73 5.08 -17.92 10.57
C LEU A 73 4.25 -18.09 11.86
N ASP A 74 3.64 -19.24 12.09
CA ASP A 74 2.82 -19.52 13.27
C ASP A 74 1.70 -18.49 13.52
N GLY A 75 1.18 -17.90 12.44
CA GLY A 75 0.11 -16.92 12.48
C GLY A 75 0.52 -15.55 13.05
N LYS A 76 1.82 -15.18 13.00
CA LYS A 76 2.33 -13.97 13.67
C LYS A 76 3.27 -13.17 12.78
N LEU A 77 3.18 -11.83 12.90
CA LEU A 77 4.13 -10.86 12.35
C LEU A 77 4.50 -9.82 13.41
N ASP A 78 5.77 -9.42 13.44
CA ASP A 78 6.24 -8.33 14.30
C ASP A 78 5.76 -6.97 13.79
N ALA A 79 5.80 -6.80 12.47
CA ALA A 79 5.26 -5.60 11.86
C ALA A 79 4.71 -5.87 10.45
N VAL A 80 3.73 -5.06 10.07
CA VAL A 80 3.30 -4.90 8.68
C VAL A 80 3.38 -3.43 8.29
N TRP A 81 3.79 -3.18 7.08
CA TRP A 81 3.80 -1.85 6.51
C TRP A 81 3.19 -1.88 5.11
N GLY A 82 2.32 -0.94 4.82
CA GLY A 82 1.68 -0.82 3.51
C GLY A 82 1.65 0.61 3.01
N ALA A 83 1.94 0.78 1.72
CA ALA A 83 1.83 2.05 1.02
C ALA A 83 0.53 2.13 0.21
N SER A 84 -0.16 3.27 0.30
CA SER A 84 -1.31 3.56 -0.58
C SER A 84 -2.37 2.44 -0.55
N GLN A 85 -2.59 1.74 -1.66
CA GLN A 85 -3.47 0.56 -1.71
C GLN A 85 -3.03 -0.54 -0.74
N GLY A 86 -1.72 -0.78 -0.60
CA GLY A 86 -1.22 -1.75 0.37
C GLY A 86 -1.69 -1.42 1.79
N ALA A 87 -1.69 -0.14 2.16
CA ALA A 87 -2.26 0.31 3.44
C ALA A 87 -3.78 0.08 3.54
N THR A 88 -4.50 0.16 2.42
CA THR A 88 -5.94 -0.15 2.41
C THR A 88 -6.18 -1.66 2.59
N VAL A 89 -5.39 -2.53 1.94
CA VAL A 89 -5.44 -3.98 2.15
C VAL A 89 -5.12 -4.33 3.60
N LEU A 90 -4.08 -3.71 4.19
CA LEU A 90 -3.74 -3.93 5.60
C LEU A 90 -4.85 -3.45 6.54
N THR A 91 -5.56 -2.36 6.22
CA THR A 91 -6.74 -1.94 6.98
C THR A 91 -7.82 -3.03 7.01
N GLU A 92 -8.04 -3.74 5.91
CA GLU A 92 -8.96 -4.89 5.86
C GLU A 92 -8.39 -6.07 6.65
N LEU A 93 -7.09 -6.37 6.51
CA LEU A 93 -6.40 -7.43 7.27
C LEU A 93 -6.56 -7.22 8.78
N LEU A 94 -6.37 -5.99 9.24
CA LEU A 94 -6.54 -5.60 10.64
C LEU A 94 -7.97 -5.85 11.14
N ALA A 95 -8.97 -5.50 10.33
CA ALA A 95 -10.38 -5.71 10.66
C ALA A 95 -10.76 -7.19 10.71
N ARG A 96 -10.14 -8.04 9.87
CA ARG A 96 -10.34 -9.50 9.86
C ARG A 96 -9.75 -10.18 11.09
N ASN A 97 -8.65 -9.64 11.64
CA ASN A 97 -8.01 -10.06 12.89
C ASN A 97 -7.76 -11.59 12.99
N ARG A 98 -7.36 -12.23 11.87
CA ARG A 98 -7.14 -13.69 11.81
C ARG A 98 -5.71 -14.10 12.10
N ILE A 99 -4.76 -13.16 11.97
CA ILE A 99 -3.36 -13.32 12.34
C ILE A 99 -2.98 -12.27 13.39
N LYS A 100 -1.91 -12.52 14.12
CA LYS A 100 -1.42 -11.59 15.14
C LYS A 100 -0.38 -10.66 14.52
N VAL A 101 -0.63 -9.37 14.53
CA VAL A 101 0.30 -8.32 14.11
C VAL A 101 0.57 -7.41 15.31
N GLN A 102 1.85 -7.24 15.69
CA GLN A 102 2.18 -6.37 16.84
C GLN A 102 2.07 -4.90 16.45
N THR A 103 2.57 -4.55 15.28
CA THR A 103 2.67 -3.16 14.81
C THR A 103 2.29 -3.05 13.34
N GLU A 104 1.53 -2.03 13.01
CA GLU A 104 1.12 -1.75 11.63
C GLU A 104 1.39 -0.30 11.26
N ILE A 105 2.00 -0.07 10.09
CA ILE A 105 2.24 1.25 9.52
C ILE A 105 1.41 1.38 8.24
N LEU A 106 0.47 2.33 8.24
CA LEU A 106 -0.39 2.66 7.12
C LEU A 106 0.06 3.98 6.51
N ASP A 107 0.80 3.92 5.40
CA ASP A 107 1.33 5.11 4.73
C ASP A 107 0.48 5.51 3.53
N GLY A 108 0.01 6.75 3.52
CA GLY A 108 -0.82 7.28 2.45
C GLY A 108 -2.12 6.50 2.22
N VAL A 109 -2.69 5.92 3.28
CA VAL A 109 -3.90 5.09 3.20
C VAL A 109 -5.07 5.85 2.59
N TYR A 110 -5.75 5.21 1.64
CA TYR A 110 -6.80 5.85 0.85
C TYR A 110 -8.16 5.16 1.03
N LEU A 111 -8.99 5.70 1.91
CA LEU A 111 -10.32 5.14 2.28
C LEU A 111 -11.48 6.06 1.88
N ALA A 112 -11.17 7.12 1.12
CA ALA A 112 -12.20 8.06 0.69
C ALA A 112 -12.99 7.48 -0.48
N HIS A 113 -14.20 7.00 -0.19
CA HIS A 113 -15.13 6.51 -1.22
C HIS A 113 -15.34 7.56 -2.32
N GLN A 114 -14.96 7.23 -3.56
CA GLN A 114 -15.12 8.10 -4.73
C GLN A 114 -16.19 7.58 -5.70
N GLY A 115 -16.55 6.32 -5.58
CA GLY A 115 -17.58 5.66 -6.35
C GLY A 115 -17.11 5.09 -7.70
N ARG A 116 -17.99 4.28 -8.29
CA ARG A 116 -17.70 3.52 -9.53
C ARG A 116 -17.46 4.38 -10.76
N LEU A 117 -18.01 5.61 -10.80
CA LEU A 117 -17.78 6.52 -11.92
C LEU A 117 -16.33 6.99 -11.95
N ALA A 118 -15.78 7.37 -10.80
CA ALA A 118 -14.38 7.75 -10.66
C ALA A 118 -13.46 6.57 -11.00
N ALA A 119 -13.77 5.35 -10.53
CA ALA A 119 -13.06 4.13 -10.91
C ALA A 119 -13.04 3.91 -12.43
N SER A 120 -14.17 4.13 -13.11
CA SER A 120 -14.26 3.98 -14.57
C SER A 120 -13.44 5.01 -15.34
N LEU A 121 -13.38 6.25 -14.85
CA LEU A 121 -12.53 7.29 -15.43
C LEU A 121 -11.05 6.97 -15.21
N GLY A 122 -10.68 6.54 -14.00
CA GLY A 122 -9.34 6.06 -13.69
C GLY A 122 -8.93 4.91 -14.60
N LEU A 123 -9.78 3.89 -14.78
CA LEU A 123 -9.50 2.77 -15.67
C LEU A 123 -9.15 3.21 -17.10
N ARG A 124 -9.92 4.14 -17.66
CA ARG A 124 -9.64 4.67 -19.01
C ARG A 124 -8.26 5.34 -19.07
N ALA A 125 -7.91 6.10 -18.04
CA ALA A 125 -6.61 6.75 -17.95
C ALA A 125 -5.47 5.72 -17.86
N PHE A 126 -5.58 4.74 -16.98
CA PHE A 126 -4.58 3.67 -16.79
C PHE A 126 -4.40 2.82 -18.05
N LEU A 127 -5.49 2.39 -18.71
CA LEU A 127 -5.42 1.64 -19.96
C LEU A 127 -4.76 2.44 -21.10
N LYS A 128 -4.99 3.77 -21.14
CA LYS A 128 -4.31 4.65 -22.07
C LYS A 128 -2.82 4.76 -21.78
N MET A 129 -2.44 4.88 -20.51
CA MET A 129 -1.04 4.92 -20.10
C MET A 129 -0.34 3.60 -20.41
N GLN A 130 -0.98 2.44 -20.12
CA GLN A 130 -0.46 1.13 -20.46
C GLN A 130 -0.16 0.99 -21.96
N LYS A 131 -1.09 1.39 -22.84
CA LYS A 131 -0.88 1.39 -24.30
C LYS A 131 0.29 2.26 -24.73
N ASN A 132 0.65 3.27 -23.96
CA ASN A 132 1.78 4.17 -24.21
C ASN A 132 3.07 3.73 -23.47
N GLY A 133 3.16 2.46 -23.04
CA GLY A 133 4.31 1.93 -22.32
C GLY A 133 4.54 2.56 -20.95
N GLY A 134 3.46 2.95 -20.26
CA GLY A 134 3.51 3.58 -18.93
C GLY A 134 3.85 5.08 -18.95
N ARG A 135 4.02 5.69 -20.13
CA ARG A 135 4.38 7.12 -20.24
C ARG A 135 3.17 8.00 -19.92
N ILE A 136 3.37 8.92 -18.98
CA ILE A 136 2.38 9.96 -18.66
C ILE A 136 2.42 11.02 -19.78
N SER A 137 1.30 11.20 -20.46
CA SER A 137 1.22 12.24 -21.50
C SER A 137 1.30 13.65 -20.89
N LYS A 138 1.79 14.64 -21.66
CA LYS A 138 1.79 16.06 -21.23
C LYS A 138 0.40 16.55 -20.81
N VAL A 139 -0.66 16.07 -21.46
CA VAL A 139 -2.04 16.39 -21.09
C VAL A 139 -2.35 15.86 -19.70
N MET A 140 -2.00 14.60 -19.41
CA MET A 140 -2.21 14.01 -18.08
C MET A 140 -1.38 14.72 -17.01
N GLN A 141 -0.10 15.05 -17.29
CA GLN A 141 0.73 15.82 -16.38
C GLN A 141 0.07 17.17 -16.02
N ASN A 142 -0.49 17.87 -17.03
CA ASN A 142 -1.20 19.12 -16.80
C ASN A 142 -2.47 18.92 -15.96
N VAL A 143 -3.22 17.83 -16.19
CA VAL A 143 -4.40 17.49 -15.35
C VAL A 143 -3.97 17.21 -13.92
N CYS A 144 -2.90 16.44 -13.70
CA CYS A 144 -2.36 16.18 -12.36
C CYS A 144 -1.94 17.48 -11.66
N LYS A 145 -1.28 18.41 -12.39
CA LYS A 145 -0.92 19.73 -11.85
C LYS A 145 -2.14 20.57 -11.45
N LEU A 146 -3.20 20.55 -12.27
CA LEU A 146 -4.47 21.23 -11.94
C LEU A 146 -5.14 20.61 -10.71
N MET A 147 -4.90 19.32 -10.43
CA MET A 147 -5.36 18.64 -9.23
C MET A 147 -4.45 18.88 -8.01
N GLY A 148 -3.40 19.70 -8.14
CA GLY A 148 -2.46 20.03 -7.07
C GLY A 148 -1.30 19.05 -6.90
N LEU A 149 -1.16 18.06 -7.80
CA LEU A 149 -0.02 17.15 -7.79
C LEU A 149 1.22 17.83 -8.37
N GLN A 150 2.36 17.63 -7.72
CA GLN A 150 3.67 18.09 -8.21
C GLN A 150 4.34 16.99 -9.05
N ASN A 151 5.45 17.33 -9.73
CA ASN A 151 6.17 16.35 -10.52
C ASN A 151 6.70 15.18 -9.67
N GLU A 152 7.06 15.43 -8.43
CA GLU A 152 7.52 14.44 -7.45
C GLU A 152 6.44 13.41 -7.11
N ASP A 153 5.17 13.85 -7.01
CA ASP A 153 4.04 12.97 -6.74
C ASP A 153 3.77 11.99 -7.91
N LEU A 154 4.40 12.21 -9.07
CA LEU A 154 4.30 11.32 -10.23
C LEU A 154 5.38 10.23 -10.26
N ALA A 155 6.32 10.24 -9.32
CA ALA A 155 7.42 9.26 -9.27
C ALA A 155 6.89 7.82 -9.07
N GLU A 156 5.77 7.66 -8.38
CA GLU A 156 5.14 6.34 -8.16
C GLU A 156 4.82 5.60 -9.45
N PHE A 157 4.53 6.31 -10.55
CA PHE A 157 4.25 5.68 -11.84
C PHE A 157 5.45 4.93 -12.41
N SER A 158 6.67 5.24 -11.97
CA SER A 158 7.89 4.50 -12.35
C SER A 158 7.92 3.09 -11.75
N LEU A 159 7.25 2.87 -10.63
CA LEU A 159 7.16 1.57 -9.97
C LEU A 159 6.05 0.69 -10.54
N MET A 160 5.18 1.21 -11.40
CA MET A 160 4.01 0.45 -11.84
C MET A 160 4.40 -0.75 -12.72
N TYR A 161 3.67 -1.83 -12.52
CA TYR A 161 3.62 -3.01 -13.37
C TYR A 161 2.59 -2.79 -14.49
N TRP A 162 3.05 -2.63 -15.70
CA TRP A 162 2.18 -2.34 -16.85
C TRP A 162 1.67 -3.60 -17.58
N GLY A 163 2.00 -4.79 -17.08
CA GLY A 163 1.53 -6.08 -17.62
C GLY A 163 0.14 -6.51 -17.13
N ALA A 164 -0.45 -5.79 -16.17
CA ALA A 164 -1.75 -6.13 -15.60
C ALA A 164 -2.85 -6.21 -16.68
N SER A 165 -3.75 -7.19 -16.57
CA SER A 165 -4.91 -7.32 -17.46
C SER A 165 -5.90 -6.16 -17.24
N ALA A 166 -6.75 -5.90 -18.25
CA ALA A 166 -7.81 -4.90 -18.11
C ALA A 166 -8.84 -5.30 -17.04
N SER A 167 -9.05 -6.59 -16.80
CA SER A 167 -9.92 -7.11 -15.73
C SER A 167 -9.32 -6.84 -14.35
N SER A 168 -8.03 -7.14 -14.15
CA SER A 168 -7.30 -6.82 -12.93
C SER A 168 -7.31 -5.33 -12.62
N MET A 169 -6.98 -4.50 -13.61
CA MET A 169 -7.00 -3.03 -13.44
C MET A 169 -8.39 -2.53 -13.04
N LYS A 170 -9.44 -3.07 -13.67
CA LYS A 170 -10.83 -2.68 -13.37
C LYS A 170 -11.23 -3.07 -11.96
N ALA A 171 -10.99 -4.32 -11.57
CA ALA A 171 -11.32 -4.81 -10.22
C ALA A 171 -10.56 -4.02 -9.16
N ASN A 172 -9.26 -3.81 -9.37
CA ASN A 172 -8.39 -3.06 -8.48
C ASN A 172 -8.87 -1.61 -8.25
N LEU A 173 -9.20 -0.89 -9.33
CA LEU A 173 -9.72 0.47 -9.23
C LEU A 173 -11.10 0.52 -8.57
N ILE A 174 -11.97 -0.46 -8.84
CA ILE A 174 -13.28 -0.52 -8.16
C ILE A 174 -13.07 -0.70 -6.66
N GLU A 175 -12.26 -1.67 -6.23
CA GLU A 175 -11.96 -1.88 -4.82
C GLU A 175 -11.41 -0.60 -4.17
N ASN A 176 -10.37 0.02 -4.75
CA ASN A 176 -9.78 1.25 -4.20
C ASN A 176 -10.77 2.41 -4.06
N TYR A 177 -11.65 2.59 -5.04
CA TYR A 177 -12.55 3.75 -5.08
C TYR A 177 -13.89 3.52 -4.38
N THR A 178 -14.20 2.27 -4.01
CA THR A 178 -15.47 1.92 -3.36
C THR A 178 -15.32 1.23 -2.01
N TYR A 179 -14.07 0.99 -1.54
CA TYR A 179 -13.82 0.37 -0.26
C TYR A 179 -14.49 1.13 0.89
N GLN A 180 -15.01 0.40 1.84
CA GLN A 180 -15.59 0.92 3.07
C GLN A 180 -14.92 0.25 4.26
N ILE A 181 -14.57 1.06 5.25
CA ILE A 181 -13.92 0.56 6.47
C ILE A 181 -14.83 -0.47 7.13
N ASN A 182 -14.28 -1.66 7.35
CA ASN A 182 -14.92 -2.67 8.17
C ASN A 182 -14.79 -2.27 9.65
N GLU A 183 -15.92 -2.03 10.31
CA GLU A 183 -15.94 -1.54 11.70
C GLU A 183 -15.33 -2.51 12.71
N ALA A 184 -15.18 -3.81 12.35
CA ALA A 184 -14.50 -4.79 13.19
C ALA A 184 -13.03 -4.44 13.49
N ILE A 185 -12.43 -3.50 12.75
CA ILE A 185 -11.10 -2.93 13.03
C ILE A 185 -10.97 -2.42 14.49
N ARG A 186 -12.09 -2.05 15.13
CA ARG A 186 -12.13 -1.60 16.54
C ARG A 186 -11.72 -2.67 17.54
N ASP A 187 -11.80 -3.94 17.16
CA ASP A 187 -11.51 -5.08 18.01
C ASP A 187 -10.05 -5.52 17.93
N SER A 188 -9.26 -4.90 17.05
CA SER A 188 -7.83 -5.15 16.95
C SER A 188 -7.06 -4.50 18.09
N GLU A 189 -6.08 -5.25 18.62
CA GLU A 189 -5.12 -4.79 19.64
C GLU A 189 -3.83 -4.26 19.03
N THR A 190 -3.67 -4.36 17.71
CA THR A 190 -2.48 -3.93 16.97
C THR A 190 -2.22 -2.45 17.17
N LYS A 191 -0.95 -2.08 17.38
CA LYS A 191 -0.54 -0.69 17.40
C LYS A 191 -0.41 -0.15 15.99
N VAL A 192 -1.25 0.82 15.63
CA VAL A 192 -1.33 1.38 14.28
C VAL A 192 -0.60 2.73 14.19
N HIS A 193 0.24 2.90 13.19
CA HIS A 193 0.93 4.14 12.87
C HIS A 193 0.38 4.68 11.55
N LEU A 194 -0.34 5.80 11.62
CA LEU A 194 -0.91 6.48 10.47
C LEU A 194 0.08 7.49 9.91
N TRP A 195 0.56 7.29 8.69
CA TRP A 195 1.52 8.14 8.03
C TRP A 195 0.95 8.76 6.76
N CYS A 196 1.26 10.02 6.50
CA CYS A 196 1.02 10.67 5.21
C CYS A 196 1.81 11.97 5.07
N GLY A 197 1.88 12.51 3.87
CA GLY A 197 2.35 13.87 3.62
C GLY A 197 1.27 14.92 3.93
N SER A 198 1.68 16.14 4.28
CA SER A 198 0.73 17.23 4.54
C SER A 198 -0.01 17.71 3.28
N ARG A 199 0.50 17.37 2.09
CA ARG A 199 -0.15 17.63 0.80
C ARG A 199 -1.06 16.50 0.32
N GLU A 200 -1.40 15.53 1.19
CA GLU A 200 -2.29 14.40 0.90
C GLU A 200 -3.68 14.57 1.59
N PRO A 201 -4.57 15.44 1.09
CA PRO A 201 -5.85 15.72 1.76
C PRO A 201 -6.74 14.49 1.90
N TYR A 202 -6.65 13.53 0.96
CA TYR A 202 -7.42 12.29 1.02
C TYR A 202 -6.89 11.31 2.07
N ALA A 203 -5.56 11.17 2.21
CA ALA A 203 -4.96 10.37 3.26
C ALA A 203 -5.27 10.97 4.65
N MET A 204 -5.15 12.28 4.81
CA MET A 204 -5.55 12.97 6.04
C MET A 204 -7.04 12.79 6.38
N LYS A 205 -7.92 12.75 5.36
CA LYS A 205 -9.33 12.41 5.54
C LYS A 205 -9.50 10.96 6.01
N SER A 206 -8.74 10.04 5.42
CA SER A 206 -8.73 8.61 5.81
C SER A 206 -8.27 8.43 7.24
N HIS A 207 -7.23 9.15 7.69
CA HIS A 207 -6.81 9.17 9.10
C HIS A 207 -7.95 9.58 10.03
N LYS A 208 -8.68 10.65 9.69
CA LYS A 208 -9.85 11.10 10.49
C LYS A 208 -10.96 10.03 10.55
N MET A 209 -11.10 9.23 9.50
CA MET A 209 -12.07 8.12 9.48
C MET A 209 -11.59 6.97 10.36
N LEU A 210 -10.33 6.52 10.21
CA LEU A 210 -9.74 5.43 11.00
C LEU A 210 -9.72 5.72 12.50
N LYS A 211 -9.37 6.93 12.89
CA LYS A 211 -9.33 7.37 14.30
C LYS A 211 -10.65 7.22 15.05
N LYS A 212 -11.77 7.05 14.36
CA LYS A 212 -13.09 6.78 14.99
C LYS A 212 -13.20 5.33 15.52
N TYR A 213 -12.38 4.43 14.99
CA TYR A 213 -12.41 3.01 15.28
C TYR A 213 -11.17 2.54 16.02
N LEU A 214 -9.99 3.05 15.69
CA LEU A 214 -8.71 2.62 16.27
C LEU A 214 -8.57 3.07 17.72
N ARG A 215 -8.18 2.15 18.60
CA ARG A 215 -7.95 2.41 20.05
C ARG A 215 -6.49 2.73 20.35
N ASN A 216 -5.55 2.11 19.61
CA ASN A 216 -4.12 2.23 19.83
C ASN A 216 -3.44 2.69 18.54
N TYR A 217 -3.26 3.99 18.40
CA TYR A 217 -2.65 4.56 17.21
C TYR A 217 -1.73 5.75 17.51
N THR A 218 -0.83 6.02 16.57
CA THR A 218 -0.08 7.27 16.47
C THR A 218 -0.27 7.86 15.08
N GLU A 219 0.04 9.13 14.91
CA GLU A 219 -0.02 9.80 13.61
C GLU A 219 1.29 10.54 13.34
N LYS A 220 1.81 10.39 12.12
CA LYS A 220 2.93 11.18 11.61
C LYS A 220 2.53 11.81 10.28
N ILE A 221 2.57 13.13 10.23
CA ILE A 221 2.34 13.91 9.02
C ILE A 221 3.65 14.55 8.62
N TRP A 222 4.17 14.16 7.47
CA TRP A 222 5.40 14.71 6.92
C TRP A 222 5.12 16.11 6.33
N PRO A 223 5.88 17.16 6.71
CA PRO A 223 5.60 18.51 6.22
C PRO A 223 5.96 18.68 4.75
N ASP A 224 5.15 19.43 4.03
CA ASP A 224 5.37 19.89 2.65
C ASP A 224 5.68 18.82 1.59
N VAL A 225 5.27 17.57 1.84
CA VAL A 225 5.41 16.46 0.90
C VAL A 225 4.05 15.89 0.48
N GLY A 226 4.02 15.33 -0.71
CA GLY A 226 2.87 14.62 -1.27
C GLY A 226 3.02 13.10 -1.17
N HIS A 227 2.19 12.39 -1.94
CA HIS A 227 2.08 10.93 -1.89
C HIS A 227 3.38 10.23 -2.28
N GLY A 228 3.89 9.36 -1.40
CA GLY A 228 5.10 8.57 -1.61
C GLY A 228 6.41 9.35 -1.61
N VAL A 229 6.39 10.71 -1.55
CA VAL A 229 7.59 11.56 -1.70
C VAL A 229 8.66 11.20 -0.68
N MET A 230 8.29 10.91 0.57
CA MET A 230 9.26 10.50 1.58
C MET A 230 9.99 9.20 1.20
N MET A 231 9.26 8.21 0.73
CA MET A 231 9.82 6.93 0.32
C MET A 231 10.75 7.05 -0.91
N TYR A 232 10.43 7.93 -1.87
CA TYR A 232 11.19 8.06 -3.12
C TYR A 232 12.38 9.01 -3.03
N PHE A 233 12.26 10.12 -2.29
CA PHE A 233 13.24 11.21 -2.33
C PHE A 233 13.93 11.48 -0.98
N HIS A 234 13.40 10.90 0.11
CA HIS A 234 13.94 11.00 1.47
C HIS A 234 14.06 9.62 2.09
N THR A 235 14.54 8.65 1.30
CA THR A 235 14.51 7.21 1.62
C THR A 235 15.20 6.90 2.95
N ASP A 236 16.37 7.48 3.23
CA ASP A 236 17.11 7.19 4.48
C ASP A 236 16.31 7.62 5.71
N GLU A 237 15.77 8.85 5.72
CA GLU A 237 14.93 9.36 6.82
C GLU A 237 13.66 8.50 6.98
N TYR A 238 13.10 8.06 5.86
CA TYR A 238 11.91 7.21 5.83
C TYR A 238 12.17 5.82 6.43
N LEU A 239 13.28 5.18 6.05
CA LEU A 239 13.70 3.88 6.57
C LEU A 239 14.04 3.96 8.06
N ASP A 240 14.68 5.03 8.51
CA ASP A 240 14.98 5.25 9.92
C ASP A 240 13.69 5.41 10.76
N ALA A 241 12.66 6.04 10.19
CA ALA A 241 11.36 6.12 10.84
C ALA A 241 10.68 4.75 10.98
N ILE A 242 10.80 3.85 9.97
CA ILE A 242 10.34 2.46 10.07
C ILE A 242 11.11 1.72 11.16
N ARG A 243 12.45 1.80 11.16
CA ARG A 243 13.30 1.15 12.17
C ARG A 243 12.99 1.64 13.60
N ALA A 244 12.65 2.91 13.76
CA ALA A 244 12.28 3.46 15.05
C ALA A 244 11.00 2.87 15.63
N ILE A 245 10.10 2.38 14.78
CA ILE A 245 8.84 1.75 15.17
C ILE A 245 9.01 0.24 15.39
N VAL A 246 9.73 -0.45 14.51
CA VAL A 246 9.88 -1.91 14.50
C VAL A 246 11.07 -2.36 15.38
N ARG A 247 11.19 -1.79 16.56
CA ARG A 247 12.30 -2.10 17.50
C ARG A 247 12.12 -3.45 18.18
#